data_55fb3d9f08fc5eea38edae68e160c098
#
_entry.id   55fb3d9f08fc5eea38edae68e160c098
#
_cell.length_a   1.000
_cell.length_b   1.000
_cell.length_c   1.000
_cell.angle_alpha   90.00
_cell.angle_beta   90.00
_cell.angle_gamma   90.00
#
_symmetry.space_group_name_H-M   'P 1'
#
loop_
_entity.id
_entity.type
_entity.pdbx_description
1 polymer ?
#
loop_
_entity_poly.entity_id
_entity_poly.type
_entity_poly.pdbx_seq_one_letter_code
_entity_poly.pdbx_strand_id
1 'polypeptide(L)'
;GTQLAACVMVFKQNKPADKKGKVLFIDASDQIRVGRAQNFLEPNHVQQIYDWYHNYQDVENYVKVASKADLEENDFNLNIPLYVEKIIEDNLPSVEEAMSDLKQAWQASLEAEDKFKQVLKGFLK
;
A
#
# COMPACT_ATOMS: atom_id res chain seq x y z
N GLY A 1 -4.85 7.05 18.45
CA GLY A 1 -4.69 7.55 17.08
C GLY A 1 -5.60 6.82 16.13
N THR A 2 -6.16 7.52 15.15
CA THR A 2 -6.96 6.91 14.09
C THR A 2 -6.03 6.46 12.97
N GLN A 3 -6.35 5.35 12.32
CA GLN A 3 -5.66 4.86 11.12
C GLN A 3 -6.23 5.50 9.83
N LEU A 4 -6.84 6.67 9.94
CA LEU A 4 -7.38 7.37 8.79
C LEU A 4 -6.24 7.98 7.96
N ALA A 5 -6.26 7.72 6.66
CA ALA A 5 -5.36 8.37 5.72
C ALA A 5 -5.65 9.88 5.67
N ALA A 6 -4.59 10.69 5.77
CA ALA A 6 -4.69 12.13 5.62
C ALA A 6 -4.33 12.52 4.19
N CYS A 7 -5.04 13.51 3.64
CA CYS A 7 -4.75 14.09 2.34
C CYS A 7 -4.44 15.58 2.49
N VAL A 8 -3.48 16.08 1.73
CA VAL A 8 -3.13 17.49 1.64
C VAL A 8 -3.49 18.00 0.25
N MET A 9 -4.35 19.01 0.18
CA MET A 9 -4.72 19.66 -1.08
C MET A 9 -3.99 20.99 -1.23
N VAL A 10 -3.27 21.17 -2.35
CA VAL A 10 -2.53 22.39 -2.66
C VAL A 10 -3.21 23.12 -3.80
N PHE A 11 -3.74 24.29 -3.53
CA PHE A 11 -4.35 25.18 -4.53
C PHE A 11 -3.37 26.26 -4.95
N LYS A 12 -3.21 26.45 -6.26
CA LYS A 12 -2.31 27.46 -6.83
C LYS A 12 -3.07 28.30 -7.86
N GLN A 13 -3.26 29.58 -7.57
CA GLN A 13 -3.99 30.51 -8.44
C GLN A 13 -3.23 30.76 -9.76
N ASN A 14 -1.92 30.96 -9.69
CA ASN A 14 -1.05 31.23 -10.85
C ASN A 14 -0.23 29.99 -11.18
N LYS A 15 -0.76 29.09 -12.00
CA LYS A 15 -0.01 27.95 -12.55
C LYS A 15 0.77 28.38 -13.81
N PRO A 16 2.01 27.88 -14.00
CA PRO A 16 2.72 27.97 -15.28
C PRO A 16 1.88 27.39 -16.42
N ALA A 17 2.10 27.87 -17.64
CA ALA A 17 1.28 27.53 -18.81
C ALA A 17 1.23 26.00 -19.08
N ASP A 18 2.33 25.30 -18.89
CA ASP A 18 2.50 23.85 -19.03
C ASP A 18 1.75 23.02 -17.99
N LYS A 19 1.40 23.65 -16.84
CA LYS A 19 0.68 23.02 -15.72
C LYS A 19 -0.79 23.44 -15.61
N LYS A 20 -1.24 24.37 -16.48
CA LYS A 20 -2.65 24.81 -16.51
C LYS A 20 -3.58 23.67 -16.95
N GLY A 21 -4.74 23.57 -16.30
CA GLY A 21 -5.75 22.53 -16.61
C GLY A 21 -5.32 21.12 -16.21
N LYS A 22 -4.27 20.97 -15.39
CA LYS A 22 -3.80 19.68 -14.91
C LYS A 22 -3.82 19.62 -13.38
N VAL A 23 -3.97 18.42 -12.85
CA VAL A 23 -3.88 18.11 -11.42
C VAL A 23 -2.76 17.11 -11.22
N LEU A 24 -1.90 17.35 -10.25
CA LEU A 24 -0.87 16.42 -9.83
C LEU A 24 -1.40 15.61 -8.64
N PHE A 25 -1.47 14.31 -8.81
CA PHE A 25 -1.75 13.36 -7.75
C PHE A 25 -0.46 12.73 -7.27
N ILE A 26 -0.26 12.69 -5.96
CA ILE A 26 0.90 12.03 -5.34
C ILE A 26 0.36 11.07 -4.28
N ASP A 27 0.64 9.78 -4.44
CA ASP A 27 0.43 8.80 -3.38
C ASP A 27 1.73 8.62 -2.59
N ALA A 28 1.78 9.24 -1.44
CA ALA A 28 2.91 9.17 -0.52
C ALA A 28 2.65 8.24 0.68
N SER A 29 1.66 7.36 0.60
CA SER A 29 1.26 6.49 1.72
C SER A 29 2.39 5.57 2.22
N ASP A 30 3.34 5.21 1.33
CA ASP A 30 4.50 4.37 1.68
C ASP A 30 5.72 5.19 2.10
N GLN A 31 5.67 6.53 1.95
CA GLN A 31 6.76 7.42 2.31
C GLN A 31 6.74 7.73 3.81
N ILE A 32 6.81 6.67 4.61
CA ILE A 32 6.76 6.73 6.07
C ILE A 32 7.71 5.68 6.67
N ARG A 33 8.24 5.98 7.84
CA ARG A 33 8.82 4.96 8.72
C ARG A 33 7.77 4.50 9.71
N VAL A 34 7.42 3.22 9.62
CA VAL A 34 6.47 2.59 10.55
C VAL A 34 7.11 2.47 11.93
N GLY A 35 6.46 3.04 12.94
CA GLY A 35 6.85 2.92 14.34
C GLY A 35 5.83 2.13 15.15
N ARG A 36 6.22 1.68 16.34
CA ARG A 36 5.36 0.85 17.20
C ARG A 36 4.08 1.56 17.66
N ALA A 37 4.14 2.86 17.91
CA ALA A 37 3.01 3.66 18.41
C ALA A 37 2.47 4.65 17.37
N GLN A 38 3.33 5.10 16.45
CA GLN A 38 2.99 6.05 15.39
C GLN A 38 3.95 5.95 14.22
N ASN A 39 3.52 6.41 13.07
CA ASN A 39 4.36 6.51 11.88
C ASN A 39 5.12 7.84 11.89
N PHE A 40 6.29 7.87 11.24
CA PHE A 40 7.16 9.03 11.16
C PHE A 40 7.43 9.39 9.70
N LEU A 41 7.35 10.68 9.40
CA LEU A 41 7.80 11.25 8.16
C LEU A 41 9.24 11.74 8.36
N GLU A 42 10.20 11.06 7.77
CA GLU A 42 11.62 11.39 7.88
C GLU A 42 12.06 12.39 6.80
N PRO A 43 13.19 13.08 6.96
CA PRO A 43 13.65 14.10 6.00
C PRO A 43 13.80 13.60 4.56
N ASN A 44 14.23 12.33 4.37
CA ASN A 44 14.31 11.70 3.05
C ASN A 44 12.93 11.53 2.40
N HIS A 45 11.90 11.17 3.16
CA HIS A 45 10.52 11.06 2.67
C HIS A 45 9.99 12.44 2.24
N VAL A 46 10.25 13.47 3.04
CA VAL A 46 9.87 14.86 2.72
C VAL A 46 10.56 15.31 1.44
N GLN A 47 11.86 15.03 1.30
CA GLN A 47 12.62 15.40 0.10
C GLN A 47 12.06 14.69 -1.13
N GLN A 48 11.75 13.40 -1.04
CA GLN A 48 11.19 12.63 -2.15
C GLN A 48 9.84 13.19 -2.60
N ILE A 49 8.93 13.49 -1.66
CA ILE A 49 7.62 14.08 -1.97
C ILE A 49 7.79 15.47 -2.60
N TYR A 50 8.74 16.26 -2.09
CA TYR A 50 9.05 17.57 -2.63
C TYR A 50 9.58 17.50 -4.07
N ASP A 51 10.47 16.55 -4.35
CA ASP A 51 11.02 16.33 -5.68
C ASP A 51 9.93 15.92 -6.68
N TRP A 52 9.01 15.04 -6.30
CA TRP A 52 7.85 14.69 -7.11
C TRP A 52 6.96 15.91 -7.40
N TYR A 53 6.67 16.70 -6.39
CA TYR A 53 5.88 17.92 -6.53
C TYR A 53 6.56 18.95 -7.45
N HIS A 54 7.88 19.10 -7.33
CA HIS A 54 8.66 20.07 -8.09
C HIS A 54 8.81 19.66 -9.55
N ASN A 55 9.16 18.40 -9.79
CA ASN A 55 9.39 17.86 -11.13
C ASN A 55 8.11 17.79 -11.96
N TYR A 56 6.96 17.58 -11.33
CA TYR A 56 5.65 17.56 -11.96
C TYR A 56 5.57 16.59 -13.15
N GLN A 57 6.01 15.35 -12.96
CA GLN A 57 6.06 14.29 -13.95
C GLN A 57 5.45 13.02 -13.40
N ASP A 58 4.93 12.16 -14.29
CA ASP A 58 4.43 10.85 -13.92
C ASP A 58 5.56 10.00 -13.33
N VAL A 59 5.30 9.34 -12.22
CA VAL A 59 6.18 8.34 -11.60
C VAL A 59 5.32 7.11 -11.28
N GLU A 60 5.70 6.00 -11.84
CA GLU A 60 4.97 4.74 -11.67
C GLU A 60 4.73 4.43 -10.18
N ASN A 61 3.51 4.01 -9.84
CA ASN A 61 3.05 3.71 -8.49
C ASN A 61 2.94 4.89 -7.50
N TYR A 62 3.39 6.10 -7.88
CA TYR A 62 3.47 7.22 -6.92
C TYR A 62 2.86 8.53 -7.42
N VAL A 63 3.05 8.87 -8.69
CA VAL A 63 2.69 10.20 -9.19
C VAL A 63 1.99 10.12 -10.52
N LYS A 64 0.88 10.84 -10.64
CA LYS A 64 0.14 11.03 -11.90
C LYS A 64 -0.18 12.50 -12.14
N VAL A 65 0.13 12.97 -13.34
CA VAL A 65 -0.30 14.27 -13.86
C VAL A 65 -1.57 14.08 -14.69
N ALA A 66 -2.72 14.26 -14.07
CA ALA A 66 -4.00 14.09 -14.73
C ALA A 66 -4.41 15.37 -15.49
N SER A 67 -4.86 15.19 -16.71
CA SER A 67 -5.48 16.23 -17.52
C SER A 67 -6.94 16.47 -17.11
N LYS A 68 -7.56 17.52 -17.69
CA LYS A 68 -8.99 17.76 -17.48
C LYS A 68 -9.85 16.60 -18.02
N ALA A 69 -9.45 15.96 -19.13
CA ALA A 69 -10.15 14.81 -19.69
C ALA A 69 -10.14 13.61 -18.72
N ASP A 70 -8.98 13.31 -18.12
CA ASP A 70 -8.85 12.22 -17.13
C ASP A 70 -9.73 12.49 -15.90
N LEU A 71 -9.91 13.76 -15.53
CA LEU A 71 -10.81 14.14 -14.43
C LEU A 71 -12.29 13.98 -14.82
N GLU A 72 -12.65 14.32 -16.07
CA GLU A 72 -14.02 14.16 -16.57
C GLU A 72 -14.41 12.68 -16.66
N GLU A 73 -13.50 11.79 -17.07
CA GLU A 73 -13.72 10.34 -17.08
C GLU A 73 -14.02 9.77 -15.69
N ASN A 74 -13.50 10.39 -14.65
CA ASN A 74 -13.72 10.00 -13.25
C ASN A 74 -14.76 10.88 -12.54
N ASP A 75 -15.67 11.52 -13.27
CA ASP A 75 -16.72 12.40 -12.73
C ASP A 75 -16.17 13.49 -11.78
N PHE A 76 -14.97 14.01 -12.06
CA PHE A 76 -14.21 14.94 -11.21
C PHE A 76 -13.96 14.43 -9.79
N ASN A 77 -14.00 13.14 -9.58
CA ASN A 77 -13.62 12.53 -8.31
C ASN A 77 -12.10 12.62 -8.14
N LEU A 78 -11.63 13.26 -7.06
CA LEU A 78 -10.21 13.48 -6.79
C LEU A 78 -9.59 12.40 -5.87
N ASN A 79 -10.18 11.23 -5.81
CA ASN A 79 -9.63 10.12 -5.03
C ASN A 79 -8.33 9.61 -5.67
N ILE A 80 -7.21 9.70 -4.95
CA ILE A 80 -5.86 9.39 -5.48
C ILE A 80 -5.77 8.02 -6.15
N PRO A 81 -6.31 6.92 -5.58
CA PRO A 81 -6.26 5.59 -6.22
C PRO A 81 -6.90 5.48 -7.61
N LEU A 82 -7.73 6.43 -8.02
CA LEU A 82 -8.29 6.45 -9.38
C LEU A 82 -7.27 6.90 -10.43
N TYR A 83 -6.18 7.54 -10.01
CA TYR A 83 -5.15 8.11 -10.88
C TYR A 83 -3.79 7.47 -10.70
N VAL A 84 -3.48 7.04 -9.46
CA VAL A 84 -2.22 6.39 -9.12
C VAL A 84 -2.52 4.94 -8.78
N GLU A 85 -2.28 4.05 -9.74
CA GLU A 85 -2.38 2.61 -9.51
C GLU A 85 -1.09 2.12 -8.84
N LYS A 86 -1.20 1.56 -7.65
CA LYS A 86 -0.10 0.83 -7.03
C LYS A 86 -0.10 -0.59 -7.53
N ILE A 87 0.94 -0.96 -8.26
CA ILE A 87 1.23 -2.37 -8.52
C ILE A 87 1.70 -2.97 -7.20
N ILE A 88 0.78 -3.61 -6.50
CA ILE A 88 1.13 -4.47 -5.37
C ILE A 88 1.71 -5.72 -6.01
N GLU A 89 3.03 -5.89 -5.94
CA GLU A 89 3.64 -7.18 -6.26
C GLU A 89 3.04 -8.20 -5.29
N ASP A 90 2.15 -9.01 -5.82
CA ASP A 90 1.47 -10.05 -5.07
C ASP A 90 2.48 -11.19 -4.88
N ASN A 91 3.32 -11.08 -3.83
CA ASN A 91 4.24 -12.13 -3.42
C ASN A 91 3.49 -13.30 -2.74
N LEU A 92 2.24 -13.52 -3.16
CA LEU A 92 1.49 -14.68 -2.70
C LEU A 92 2.10 -15.95 -3.32
N PRO A 93 2.27 -17.01 -2.52
CA PRO A 93 2.72 -18.28 -3.06
C PRO A 93 1.71 -18.78 -4.13
N SER A 94 2.20 -19.50 -5.12
CA SER A 94 1.31 -20.13 -6.08
C SER A 94 0.30 -21.03 -5.37
N VAL A 95 -0.84 -21.29 -6.02
CA VAL A 95 -1.86 -22.20 -5.45
C VAL A 95 -1.27 -23.56 -5.10
N GLU A 96 -0.33 -24.04 -5.91
CA GLU A 96 0.36 -25.32 -5.69
C GLU A 96 1.26 -25.28 -4.47
N GLU A 97 2.02 -24.20 -4.27
CA GLU A 97 2.85 -23.99 -3.08
C GLU A 97 1.97 -23.86 -1.82
N ALA A 98 0.93 -23.04 -1.87
CA ALA A 98 0.01 -22.87 -0.75
C ALA A 98 -0.70 -24.19 -0.37
N MET A 99 -1.07 -25.01 -1.36
CA MET A 99 -1.63 -26.35 -1.12
C MET A 99 -0.62 -27.33 -0.54
N SER A 100 0.66 -27.23 -0.95
CA SER A 100 1.74 -28.03 -0.37
C SER A 100 1.96 -27.68 1.09
N ASP A 101 2.04 -26.38 1.39
CA ASP A 101 2.25 -25.89 2.75
C ASP A 101 1.08 -26.26 3.67
N LEU A 102 -0.15 -26.17 3.15
CA LEU A 102 -1.35 -26.61 3.87
C LEU A 102 -1.28 -28.09 4.21
N LYS A 103 -0.90 -28.95 3.25
CA LYS A 103 -0.75 -30.40 3.50
C LYS A 103 0.29 -30.70 4.56
N GLN A 104 1.45 -30.02 4.50
CA GLN A 104 2.51 -30.21 5.49
C GLN A 104 2.07 -29.76 6.90
N ALA A 105 1.42 -28.59 6.99
CA ALA A 105 0.90 -28.08 8.27
C ALA A 105 -0.18 -29.00 8.85
N TRP A 106 -1.05 -29.55 8.00
CA TRP A 106 -2.05 -30.52 8.40
C TRP A 106 -1.43 -31.79 8.95
N GLN A 107 -0.44 -32.35 8.25
CA GLN A 107 0.26 -33.56 8.69
C GLN A 107 0.96 -33.34 10.04
N ALA A 108 1.67 -32.23 10.19
CA ALA A 108 2.31 -31.87 11.46
C ALA A 108 1.30 -31.70 12.60
N SER A 109 0.12 -31.17 12.32
CA SER A 109 -0.98 -31.07 13.30
C SER A 109 -1.48 -32.42 13.76
N LEU A 110 -1.70 -33.37 12.84
CA LEU A 110 -2.11 -34.73 13.17
C LEU A 110 -1.07 -35.46 14.02
N GLU A 111 0.21 -35.34 13.67
CA GLU A 111 1.30 -35.93 14.46
C GLU A 111 1.40 -35.33 15.87
N ALA A 112 1.18 -34.02 16.00
CA ALA A 112 1.16 -33.35 17.29
C ALA A 112 -0.03 -33.82 18.14
N GLU A 113 -1.21 -33.98 17.53
CA GLU A 113 -2.40 -34.51 18.18
C GLU A 113 -2.18 -35.94 18.70
N ASP A 114 -1.58 -36.81 17.89
CA ASP A 114 -1.30 -38.20 18.29
C ASP A 114 -0.27 -38.29 19.44
N LYS A 115 0.78 -37.45 19.38
CA LYS A 115 1.75 -37.33 20.50
C LYS A 115 1.04 -36.88 21.79
N PHE A 116 0.17 -35.87 21.69
CA PHE A 116 -0.61 -35.38 22.82
C PHE A 116 -1.51 -36.47 23.41
N LYS A 117 -2.23 -37.22 22.56
CA LYS A 117 -3.06 -38.36 23.00
C LYS A 117 -2.25 -39.44 23.70
N GLN A 118 -1.04 -39.74 23.22
CA GLN A 118 -0.15 -40.71 23.87
C GLN A 118 0.28 -40.27 25.28
N VAL A 119 0.64 -38.98 25.42
CA VAL A 119 0.98 -38.41 26.73
C VAL A 119 -0.22 -38.48 27.68
N LEU A 120 -1.41 -38.10 27.23
CA LEU A 120 -2.64 -38.18 28.04
C LEU A 120 -2.96 -39.60 28.52
N LYS A 121 -2.75 -40.63 27.67
CA LYS A 121 -2.95 -42.03 28.07
C LYS A 121 -2.00 -42.46 29.19
N GLY A 122 -0.81 -41.82 29.28
CA GLY A 122 0.14 -42.05 30.36
C GLY A 122 -0.29 -41.48 31.73
N PHE A 123 -1.14 -40.44 31.72
CA PHE A 123 -1.67 -39.79 32.93
C PHE A 123 -3.01 -40.36 33.41
N LEU A 124 -3.72 -41.10 32.56
CA LEU A 124 -5.03 -41.67 32.86
C LEU A 124 -4.95 -43.13 33.37
N LYS A 125 -3.81 -43.55 33.90
CA LYS A 125 -3.63 -44.85 34.57
C LYS A 125 -3.85 -44.73 36.06
#